data_ef4bf776afea6064e08e09ec73471691
#
_entry.id   ef4bf776afea6064e08e09ec73471691
#
_cell.length_a   1.000
_cell.length_b   1.000
_cell.length_c   1.000
_cell.angle_alpha   90.00
_cell.angle_beta   90.00
_cell.angle_gamma   90.00
#
_symmetry.space_group_name_H-M   'P 1'
#
loop_
_entity.id
_entity.type
_entity.pdbx_description
1 polymer ?
#
loop_
_entity_poly.entity_id
_entity_poly.type
_entity_poly.pdbx_seq_one_letter_code
_entity_poly.pdbx_strand_id
1 'polypeptide(L)'
;MNELPHGQLPGSLELAYLGDTIYDLYVRRRLVIAGGRMKDLHRAAVSQVRASAQSEALTRVEGMLTEEEQGVVRRARNAKQSVPKSAPPAEYHRATAFEALLGYLYLMERMDRLHEILTTANPDKEDAHA
;
A
#
# COMPACT_ATOMS: atom_id res chain seq x y z
N MET A 1 -0.52 -16.91 12.95
CA MET A 1 -1.88 -17.27 12.59
C MET A 1 -2.14 -16.92 11.15
N ASN A 2 -2.23 -17.89 10.30
CA ASN A 2 -2.32 -17.66 8.87
C ASN A 2 -3.46 -18.50 8.29
N GLU A 3 -4.67 -18.17 8.68
CA GLU A 3 -5.85 -18.88 8.23
C GLU A 3 -6.49 -18.17 7.06
N LEU A 4 -6.33 -18.75 5.89
CA LEU A 4 -6.97 -18.23 4.69
C LEU A 4 -8.35 -18.87 4.52
N PRO A 5 -9.34 -18.10 4.05
CA PRO A 5 -10.67 -18.67 3.80
C PRO A 5 -10.56 -19.84 2.82
N HIS A 6 -11.06 -21.01 3.26
CA HIS A 6 -11.02 -22.23 2.45
C HIS A 6 -9.61 -22.61 1.97
N GLY A 7 -8.56 -22.16 2.68
CA GLY A 7 -7.18 -22.42 2.28
C GLY A 7 -6.73 -21.70 1.04
N GLN A 8 -7.47 -20.69 0.59
CA GLN A 8 -7.19 -19.94 -0.63
C GLN A 8 -6.93 -18.48 -0.34
N LEU A 9 -6.09 -17.86 -1.17
CA LEU A 9 -5.84 -16.43 -1.06
C LEU A 9 -7.12 -15.66 -1.39
N PRO A 10 -7.49 -14.64 -0.61
CA PRO A 10 -8.62 -13.79 -0.94
C PRO A 10 -8.45 -13.08 -2.28
N GLY A 11 -9.56 -12.56 -2.82
CA GLY A 11 -9.53 -11.83 -4.06
C GLY A 11 -8.74 -10.52 -3.95
N SER A 12 -8.43 -9.95 -5.10
CA SER A 12 -7.58 -8.75 -5.17
C SER A 12 -8.16 -7.57 -4.41
N LEU A 13 -9.49 -7.35 -4.48
CA LEU A 13 -10.10 -6.22 -3.81
C LEU A 13 -10.13 -6.41 -2.29
N GLU A 14 -10.30 -7.65 -1.83
CA GLU A 14 -10.24 -7.96 -0.40
C GLU A 14 -8.82 -7.77 0.14
N LEU A 15 -7.81 -8.16 -0.64
CA LEU A 15 -6.42 -7.90 -0.27
C LEU A 15 -6.15 -6.41 -0.19
N ALA A 16 -6.66 -5.64 -1.15
CA ALA A 16 -6.49 -4.18 -1.16
C ALA A 16 -7.21 -3.54 0.03
N TYR A 17 -8.40 -4.03 0.37
CA TYR A 17 -9.14 -3.53 1.52
C TYR A 17 -8.32 -3.64 2.80
N LEU A 18 -7.67 -4.79 2.99
CA LEU A 18 -6.77 -4.99 4.14
C LEU A 18 -5.53 -4.09 4.03
N GLY A 19 -4.94 -4.02 2.85
CA GLY A 19 -3.74 -3.23 2.62
C GLY A 19 -3.94 -1.74 2.83
N ASP A 20 -5.14 -1.24 2.56
CA ASP A 20 -5.49 0.15 2.83
C ASP A 20 -5.29 0.49 4.31
N THR A 21 -5.77 -0.37 5.19
CA THR A 21 -5.61 -0.21 6.63
C THR A 21 -4.14 -0.29 7.04
N ILE A 22 -3.40 -1.24 6.46
CA ILE A 22 -1.99 -1.41 6.76
C ILE A 22 -1.20 -0.15 6.41
N TYR A 23 -1.45 0.40 5.22
CA TYR A 23 -0.73 1.58 4.77
C TYR A 23 -1.09 2.80 5.61
N ASP A 24 -2.38 2.97 5.93
CA ASP A 24 -2.84 4.05 6.78
C ASP A 24 -2.18 4.00 8.16
N LEU A 25 -2.11 2.81 8.74
CA LEU A 25 -1.44 2.61 10.03
C LEU A 25 0.05 2.97 9.95
N TYR A 26 0.73 2.51 8.91
CA TYR A 26 2.15 2.78 8.72
C TYR A 26 2.41 4.28 8.59
N VAL A 27 1.62 4.97 7.78
CA VAL A 27 1.76 6.41 7.57
C VAL A 27 1.51 7.17 8.87
N ARG A 28 0.42 6.86 9.56
CA ARG A 28 0.07 7.53 10.80
C ARG A 28 1.11 7.28 11.90
N ARG A 29 1.61 6.06 11.98
CA ARG A 29 2.65 5.73 12.96
C ARG A 29 3.88 6.62 12.76
N ARG A 30 4.34 6.75 11.52
CA ARG A 30 5.51 7.60 11.22
C ARG A 30 5.26 9.05 11.58
N LEU A 31 4.08 9.56 11.28
CA LEU A 31 3.72 10.94 11.57
C LEU A 31 3.64 11.20 13.08
N VAL A 32 3.06 10.28 13.83
CA VAL A 32 2.94 10.39 15.27
C VAL A 32 4.34 10.38 15.91
N ILE A 33 5.23 9.51 15.45
CA ILE A 33 6.60 9.44 15.97
C ILE A 33 7.36 10.73 15.66
N ALA A 34 7.17 11.28 14.47
CA ALA A 34 7.82 12.53 14.08
C ALA A 34 7.29 13.74 14.88
N GLY A 35 6.06 13.66 15.34
CA GLY A 35 5.45 14.70 16.17
C GLY A 35 4.81 15.82 15.38
N GLY A 36 4.10 16.68 16.07
CA GLY A 36 3.42 17.79 15.48
C GLY A 36 1.98 17.91 15.96
N ARG A 37 1.26 18.91 15.47
CA ARG A 37 -0.12 19.14 15.86
C ARG A 37 -1.06 18.25 15.06
N MET A 38 -2.15 17.83 15.71
CA MET A 38 -3.11 16.90 15.10
C MET A 38 -3.59 17.31 13.71
N LYS A 39 -3.93 18.59 13.53
CA LYS A 39 -4.42 19.01 12.21
C LYS A 39 -3.36 18.89 11.13
N ASP A 40 -2.09 19.11 11.47
CA ASP A 40 -0.99 18.97 10.52
C ASP A 40 -0.70 17.50 10.23
N LEU A 41 -0.76 16.66 11.26
CA LEU A 41 -0.61 15.21 11.10
C LEU A 41 -1.70 14.65 10.19
N HIS A 42 -2.95 15.07 10.43
CA HIS A 42 -4.07 14.59 9.62
C HIS A 42 -3.92 15.00 8.15
N ARG A 43 -3.54 16.24 7.91
CA ARG A 43 -3.34 16.74 6.54
C ARG A 43 -2.24 15.96 5.84
N ALA A 44 -1.13 15.72 6.55
CA ALA A 44 -0.02 14.96 5.99
C ALA A 44 -0.44 13.52 5.69
N ALA A 45 -1.21 12.89 6.59
CA ALA A 45 -1.70 11.53 6.37
C ALA A 45 -2.56 11.45 5.11
N VAL A 46 -3.54 12.35 4.97
CA VAL A 46 -4.41 12.39 3.79
C VAL A 46 -3.58 12.53 2.51
N SER A 47 -2.58 13.39 2.52
CA SER A 47 -1.71 13.59 1.37
C SER A 47 -0.95 12.32 0.96
N GLN A 48 -0.56 11.49 1.94
CA GLN A 48 0.24 10.31 1.67
C GLN A 48 -0.58 9.07 1.31
N VAL A 49 -1.87 9.02 1.67
CA VAL A 49 -2.69 7.84 1.39
C VAL A 49 -3.60 7.98 0.18
N ARG A 50 -3.63 9.14 -0.46
CA ARG A 50 -4.45 9.32 -1.66
C ARG A 50 -3.91 8.48 -2.83
N ALA A 51 -4.77 8.25 -3.82
CA ALA A 51 -4.46 7.34 -4.93
C ALA A 51 -3.19 7.73 -5.70
N SER A 52 -2.99 9.02 -5.96
CA SER A 52 -1.80 9.47 -6.68
C SER A 52 -0.51 9.16 -5.92
N ALA A 53 -0.52 9.36 -4.61
CA ALA A 53 0.64 9.07 -3.77
C ALA A 53 0.92 7.56 -3.71
N GLN A 54 -0.12 6.75 -3.63
CA GLN A 54 0.05 5.29 -3.62
C GLN A 54 0.50 4.76 -4.98
N SER A 55 0.04 5.37 -6.07
CA SER A 55 0.51 5.04 -7.41
C SER A 55 2.02 5.30 -7.54
N GLU A 56 2.50 6.43 -7.00
CA GLU A 56 3.93 6.74 -6.97
C GLU A 56 4.70 5.76 -6.07
N ALA A 57 4.11 5.38 -4.93
CA ALA A 57 4.70 4.40 -4.04
C ALA A 57 4.93 3.07 -4.76
N LEU A 58 3.94 2.64 -5.53
CA LEU A 58 4.08 1.42 -6.33
C LEU A 58 5.25 1.54 -7.32
N THR A 59 5.38 2.69 -7.97
CA THR A 59 6.47 2.91 -8.91
C THR A 59 7.83 2.71 -8.25
N ARG A 60 7.98 3.15 -6.99
CA ARG A 60 9.26 3.02 -6.27
C ARG A 60 9.63 1.57 -5.96
N VAL A 61 8.65 0.67 -5.87
CA VAL A 61 8.91 -0.73 -5.51
C VAL A 61 8.81 -1.70 -6.67
N GLU A 62 8.28 -1.28 -7.81
CA GLU A 62 8.03 -2.19 -8.94
C GLU A 62 9.25 -3.00 -9.36
N GLY A 63 10.42 -2.39 -9.37
CA GLY A 63 11.64 -3.05 -9.81
C GLY A 63 12.18 -4.11 -8.84
N MET A 64 11.69 -4.15 -7.62
CA MET A 64 12.17 -5.10 -6.62
C MET A 64 11.21 -6.25 -6.35
N LEU A 65 10.06 -6.27 -7.04
CA LEU A 65 9.04 -7.29 -6.77
C LEU A 65 9.44 -8.65 -7.33
N THR A 66 9.15 -9.68 -6.53
CA THR A 66 9.30 -11.04 -7.00
C THR A 66 8.22 -11.36 -8.03
N GLU A 67 8.40 -12.46 -8.75
CA GLU A 67 7.41 -12.90 -9.74
C GLU A 67 6.02 -13.10 -9.12
N GLU A 68 5.99 -13.67 -7.91
CA GLU A 68 4.76 -13.89 -7.17
C GLU A 68 4.10 -12.55 -6.81
N GLU A 69 4.89 -11.60 -6.32
CA GLU A 69 4.40 -10.26 -5.98
C GLU A 69 3.89 -9.51 -7.21
N GLN A 70 4.60 -9.63 -8.32
CA GLN A 70 4.15 -9.04 -9.58
C GLN A 70 2.80 -9.59 -10.01
N GLY A 71 2.56 -10.88 -9.77
CA GLY A 71 1.27 -11.50 -10.05
C GLY A 71 0.14 -10.91 -9.24
N VAL A 72 0.38 -10.68 -7.95
CA VAL A 72 -0.60 -10.04 -7.06
C VAL A 72 -0.93 -8.64 -7.55
N VAL A 73 0.09 -7.85 -7.86
CA VAL A 73 -0.07 -6.48 -8.35
C VAL A 73 -0.84 -6.45 -9.67
N ARG A 74 -0.48 -7.32 -10.61
CA ARG A 74 -1.13 -7.36 -11.92
C ARG A 74 -2.61 -7.71 -11.81
N ARG A 75 -2.96 -8.72 -11.02
CA ARG A 75 -4.35 -9.12 -10.85
C ARG A 75 -5.17 -8.02 -10.20
N ALA A 76 -4.60 -7.33 -9.21
CA ALA A 76 -5.30 -6.25 -8.53
C ALA A 76 -5.48 -5.04 -9.44
N ARG A 77 -4.45 -4.69 -10.21
CA ARG A 77 -4.54 -3.57 -11.15
C ARG A 77 -5.63 -3.82 -12.21
N ASN A 78 -5.83 -5.07 -12.60
CA ASN A 78 -6.81 -5.43 -13.61
C ASN A 78 -8.18 -5.81 -13.03
N ALA A 79 -8.35 -5.78 -11.72
CA ALA A 79 -9.63 -6.13 -11.10
C ALA A 79 -10.70 -5.10 -11.45
N LYS A 80 -11.90 -5.60 -11.68
CA LYS A 80 -13.05 -4.72 -11.98
C LYS A 80 -13.52 -4.06 -10.69
N GLN A 81 -13.59 -2.74 -10.70
CA GLN A 81 -14.07 -1.97 -9.56
C GLN A 81 -14.59 -0.62 -10.04
N SER A 82 -15.48 -0.04 -9.24
CA SER A 82 -15.95 1.31 -9.51
C SER A 82 -14.87 2.32 -9.18
N VAL A 83 -14.58 3.22 -10.14
CA VAL A 83 -13.58 4.27 -9.95
C VAL A 83 -14.31 5.57 -9.68
N PRO A 84 -13.95 6.30 -8.61
CA PRO A 84 -14.55 7.61 -8.36
C PRO A 84 -14.30 8.55 -9.54
N LYS A 85 -15.30 9.39 -9.85
CA LYS A 85 -15.19 10.33 -10.98
C LYS A 85 -14.05 11.33 -10.79
N SER A 86 -13.67 11.61 -9.56
CA SER A 86 -12.62 12.57 -9.23
C SER A 86 -11.20 12.01 -9.36
N ALA A 87 -11.05 10.70 -9.60
CA ALA A 87 -9.75 10.06 -9.65
C ALA A 87 -9.41 9.61 -11.06
N PRO A 88 -8.17 9.85 -11.55
CA PRO A 88 -7.71 9.24 -12.78
C PRO A 88 -7.75 7.72 -12.64
N PRO A 89 -8.41 7.00 -13.56
CA PRO A 89 -8.56 5.54 -13.43
C PRO A 89 -7.25 4.79 -13.29
N ALA A 90 -6.22 5.15 -14.04
CA ALA A 90 -4.93 4.47 -13.99
C ALA A 90 -4.31 4.57 -12.60
N GLU A 91 -4.34 5.76 -12.00
CA GLU A 91 -3.80 5.96 -10.65
C GLU A 91 -4.59 5.17 -9.61
N TYR A 92 -5.91 5.16 -9.75
CA TYR A 92 -6.77 4.44 -8.83
C TYR A 92 -6.48 2.94 -8.85
N HIS A 93 -6.35 2.37 -10.06
CA HIS A 93 -6.05 0.94 -10.21
C HIS A 93 -4.66 0.60 -9.68
N ARG A 94 -3.69 1.49 -9.86
CA ARG A 94 -2.34 1.28 -9.33
C ARG A 94 -2.32 1.38 -7.81
N ALA A 95 -3.10 2.28 -7.23
CA ALA A 95 -3.24 2.39 -5.78
C ALA A 95 -3.84 1.10 -5.20
N THR A 96 -4.88 0.58 -5.84
CA THR A 96 -5.48 -0.69 -5.45
C THR A 96 -4.46 -1.82 -5.52
N ALA A 97 -3.63 -1.84 -6.55
CA ALA A 97 -2.59 -2.85 -6.72
C ALA A 97 -1.54 -2.77 -5.61
N PHE A 98 -1.14 -1.56 -5.24
CA PHE A 98 -0.19 -1.36 -4.15
C PHE A 98 -0.77 -1.86 -2.82
N GLU A 99 -2.03 -1.50 -2.54
CA GLU A 99 -2.72 -1.95 -1.33
C GLU A 99 -2.85 -3.47 -1.29
N ALA A 100 -3.18 -4.07 -2.43
CA ALA A 100 -3.30 -5.53 -2.51
C ALA A 100 -1.98 -6.23 -2.20
N LEU A 101 -0.87 -5.67 -2.66
CA LEU A 101 0.46 -6.19 -2.35
C LEU A 101 0.70 -6.19 -0.84
N LEU A 102 0.37 -5.09 -0.18
CA LEU A 102 0.54 -4.99 1.27
C LEU A 102 -0.34 -6.01 2.01
N GLY A 103 -1.60 -6.12 1.61
CA GLY A 103 -2.52 -7.08 2.20
C GLY A 103 -2.04 -8.51 2.02
N TYR A 104 -1.53 -8.82 0.84
CA TYR A 104 -0.98 -10.14 0.52
C TYR A 104 0.19 -10.49 1.44
N LEU A 105 1.16 -9.58 1.56
CA LEU A 105 2.34 -9.82 2.38
C LEU A 105 1.97 -10.01 3.86
N TYR A 106 1.00 -9.22 4.33
CA TYR A 106 0.52 -9.35 5.71
C TYR A 106 -0.13 -10.71 5.95
N LEU A 107 -1.05 -11.13 5.07
CA LEU A 107 -1.74 -12.41 5.23
C LEU A 107 -0.80 -13.59 5.14
N MET A 108 0.24 -13.49 4.33
CA MET A 108 1.24 -14.54 4.21
C MET A 108 2.28 -14.48 5.33
N GLU A 109 2.09 -13.58 6.28
CA GLU A 109 2.98 -13.39 7.44
C GLU A 109 4.42 -13.08 7.05
N ARG A 110 4.60 -12.42 5.91
CA ARG A 110 5.92 -12.00 5.43
C ARG A 110 6.21 -10.59 5.92
N MET A 111 6.36 -10.46 7.24
CA MET A 111 6.43 -9.15 7.88
C MET A 111 7.71 -8.38 7.56
N ASP A 112 8.84 -9.06 7.46
CA ASP A 112 10.11 -8.40 7.09
C ASP A 112 10.02 -7.86 5.66
N ARG A 113 9.43 -8.63 4.75
CA ARG A 113 9.23 -8.18 3.38
C ARG A 113 8.25 -7.01 3.32
N LEU A 114 7.17 -7.09 4.07
CA LEU A 114 6.20 -6.00 4.17
C LEU A 114 6.88 -4.72 4.61
N HIS A 115 7.73 -4.79 5.64
CA HIS A 115 8.48 -3.63 6.13
C HIS A 115 9.42 -3.09 5.04
N GLU A 116 10.11 -3.97 4.35
CA GLU A 116 11.02 -3.59 3.25
C GLU A 116 10.27 -2.84 2.14
N ILE A 117 9.12 -3.37 1.75
CA ILE A 117 8.27 -2.73 0.71
C ILE A 117 7.79 -1.36 1.21
N LEU A 118 7.29 -1.29 2.44
CA LEU A 118 6.78 -0.02 2.98
C LEU A 118 7.86 1.06 3.06
N THR A 119 9.06 0.71 3.53
CA THR A 119 10.14 1.69 3.67
C THR A 119 10.68 2.14 2.31
N THR A 120 10.73 1.24 1.34
CA THR A 120 11.17 1.60 -0.02
C THR A 120 10.11 2.46 -0.72
N ALA A 121 8.82 2.11 -0.53
CA ALA A 121 7.72 2.85 -1.14
C ALA A 121 7.64 4.27 -0.62
N ASN A 122 8.08 4.50 0.60
CA ASN A 122 7.88 5.78 1.28
C ASN A 122 9.09 6.11 2.14
N PRO A 123 10.23 6.42 1.52
CA PRO A 123 11.47 6.68 2.26
C PRO A 123 11.33 7.91 3.14
N ASP A 124 12.03 7.88 4.29
CA ASP A 124 12.06 9.00 5.19
C ASP A 124 12.76 10.18 4.53
N LYS A 125 12.29 11.40 4.81
CA LYS A 125 12.94 12.60 4.29
C LYS A 125 14.38 12.73 4.73
N GLU A 126 14.68 12.27 5.95
CA GLU A 126 16.03 12.27 6.47
C GLU A 126 16.93 11.31 5.68
N ASP A 127 16.41 10.15 5.32
CA ASP A 127 17.12 9.19 4.49
C ASP A 127 17.41 9.75 3.12
N ALA A 128 16.49 10.54 2.59
CA ALA A 128 16.67 11.17 1.29
C ALA A 128 17.76 12.24 1.28
N HIS A 129 18.12 12.75 2.43
CA HIS A 129 19.16 13.78 2.58
C HIS A 129 20.50 13.22 3.03
N ALA A 130 20.54 11.96 3.39
CA ALA A 130 21.77 11.32 3.89
C ALA A 130 22.78 10.97 2.76
#